data_03fc1a554070c8f82d50cc8a2dbffd6d
#
_entry.id   03fc1a554070c8f82d50cc8a2dbffd6d
#
_cell.length_a   1.000
_cell.length_b   1.000
_cell.length_c   1.000
_cell.angle_alpha   90.00
_cell.angle_beta   90.00
_cell.angle_gamma   90.00
#
_symmetry.space_group_name_H-M   'P 1'
#
loop_
_entity.id
_entity.type
_entity.pdbx_description
1 polymer ?
#
loop_
_entity_poly.entity_id
_entity_poly.type
_entity_poly.pdbx_seq_one_letter_code
_entity_poly.pdbx_strand_id
1 'polypeptide(L)'
;MTAFGSARAESELGSITIDLRSVNNRYLDLNLRIPEELRFLESQVRERLNESLQRGKIELRLSFQKNLLIQKSRLDPAYLEKLAAELALARSFIPDTPAPKLQELMQSQQQEQTQEKAEQWQATCLEALGQALQDFQAARLREGERLAKDMLSISEDIQRIVEEVEQHIPQMLQDQQNKISERLRESISAAHPEGFSHISGEELSARIAQEASLFSLRADVAEELTRLRSHLKELQHILQGKDTGNKRQRKGSSGKRLDFLFQEMNREANTLGSKAGALSVTEAAIDLKLLIEQMREQAQNIE
;
A
#
# COMPACT_ATOMS: atom_id res chain seq x y z
N MET A 1 -2.66 -2.56 1.95
CA MET A 1 -4.04 -2.56 1.41
C MET A 1 -4.82 -3.73 1.95
N THR A 2 -6.12 -3.54 2.18
CA THR A 2 -7.06 -4.64 2.38
C THR A 2 -7.64 -4.99 1.03
N ALA A 3 -7.52 -6.24 0.60
CA ALA A 3 -8.07 -6.71 -0.65
C ALA A 3 -8.75 -8.05 -0.46
N PHE A 4 -9.70 -8.34 -1.33
CA PHE A 4 -10.43 -9.59 -1.37
C PHE A 4 -10.48 -10.09 -2.82
N GLY A 5 -10.33 -11.40 -2.98
CA GLY A 5 -10.53 -12.09 -4.25
C GLY A 5 -11.17 -13.43 -3.99
N SER A 6 -12.13 -13.83 -4.79
CA SER A 6 -12.82 -15.12 -4.66
C SER A 6 -13.07 -15.71 -6.02
N ALA A 7 -12.83 -17.01 -6.15
CA ALA A 7 -13.13 -17.73 -7.37
C ALA A 7 -13.60 -19.15 -7.07
N ARG A 8 -14.38 -19.67 -8.01
CA ARG A 8 -14.88 -21.04 -8.01
C ARG A 8 -14.54 -21.71 -9.33
N ALA A 9 -13.93 -22.88 -9.27
CA ALA A 9 -13.73 -23.74 -10.41
C ALA A 9 -14.47 -25.07 -10.21
N GLU A 10 -14.95 -25.64 -11.30
CA GLU A 10 -15.73 -26.86 -11.32
C GLU A 10 -15.02 -27.93 -12.17
N SER A 11 -15.12 -29.17 -11.71
CA SER A 11 -14.65 -30.35 -12.40
C SER A 11 -15.69 -31.46 -12.30
N GLU A 12 -15.47 -32.58 -12.95
CA GLU A 12 -16.33 -33.76 -12.84
C GLU A 12 -16.43 -34.24 -11.38
N LEU A 13 -15.34 -34.12 -10.60
CA LEU A 13 -15.30 -34.53 -9.21
C LEU A 13 -16.09 -33.64 -8.26
N GLY A 14 -16.37 -32.41 -8.65
CA GLY A 14 -17.04 -31.41 -7.85
C GLY A 14 -16.52 -29.99 -8.09
N SER A 15 -16.66 -29.12 -7.09
CA SER A 15 -16.20 -27.74 -7.19
C SER A 15 -15.27 -27.35 -6.05
N ILE A 16 -14.31 -26.47 -6.34
CA ILE A 16 -13.44 -25.81 -5.36
C ILE A 16 -13.77 -24.31 -5.37
N THR A 17 -13.89 -23.74 -4.19
CA THR A 17 -13.98 -22.29 -3.99
C THR A 17 -12.78 -21.84 -3.17
N ILE A 18 -12.11 -20.80 -3.63
CA ILE A 18 -10.97 -20.17 -2.96
C ILE A 18 -11.30 -18.72 -2.66
N ASP A 19 -11.21 -18.36 -1.39
CA ASP A 19 -11.32 -16.98 -0.90
C ASP A 19 -9.95 -16.52 -0.44
N LEU A 20 -9.51 -15.38 -0.97
CA LEU A 20 -8.27 -14.69 -0.60
C LEU A 20 -8.61 -13.39 0.09
N ARG A 21 -8.02 -13.14 1.25
CA ARG A 21 -8.13 -11.88 1.97
C ARG A 21 -6.76 -11.41 2.42
N SER A 22 -6.47 -10.12 2.25
CA SER A 22 -5.26 -9.52 2.79
C SER A 22 -5.56 -8.48 3.85
N VAL A 23 -4.63 -8.39 4.80
CA VAL A 23 -4.52 -7.29 5.76
C VAL A 23 -3.11 -6.73 5.64
N ASN A 24 -2.97 -5.42 5.83
CA ASN A 24 -1.67 -4.75 5.75
C ASN A 24 -0.69 -5.37 6.76
N ASN A 25 0.47 -5.83 6.26
CA ASN A 25 1.58 -6.33 7.07
C ASN A 25 2.90 -6.02 6.37
N ARG A 26 3.94 -5.79 7.17
CA ARG A 26 5.30 -5.48 6.68
C ARG A 26 5.95 -6.63 5.93
N TYR A 27 5.67 -7.86 6.34
CA TYR A 27 6.20 -9.10 5.76
C TYR A 27 5.06 -9.92 5.17
N LEU A 28 5.39 -10.82 4.26
CA LEU A 28 4.44 -11.81 3.77
C LEU A 28 4.20 -12.86 4.86
N ASP A 29 2.96 -12.98 5.30
CA ASP A 29 2.50 -13.97 6.27
C ASP A 29 1.31 -14.71 5.66
N LEU A 30 1.46 -16.01 5.40
CA LEU A 30 0.47 -16.84 4.71
C LEU A 30 -0.23 -17.75 5.71
N ASN A 31 -1.51 -17.52 5.92
CA ASN A 31 -2.40 -18.38 6.70
C ASN A 31 -3.32 -19.14 5.74
N LEU A 32 -3.06 -20.44 5.58
CA LEU A 32 -3.80 -21.32 4.68
C LEU A 32 -4.77 -22.19 5.48
N ARG A 33 -6.07 -22.08 5.16
CA ARG A 33 -7.14 -22.93 5.69
C ARG A 33 -7.60 -23.88 4.61
N ILE A 34 -6.99 -25.06 4.57
CA ILE A 34 -7.25 -26.12 3.60
C ILE A 34 -7.85 -27.32 4.32
N PRO A 35 -8.96 -27.89 3.82
CA PRO A 35 -9.52 -29.12 4.34
C PRO A 35 -8.52 -30.28 4.31
N GLU A 36 -8.63 -31.22 5.24
CA GLU A 36 -7.66 -32.30 5.40
C GLU A 36 -7.57 -33.18 4.15
N GLU A 37 -8.67 -33.40 3.46
CA GLU A 37 -8.72 -34.18 2.23
C GLU A 37 -7.92 -33.58 1.05
N LEU A 38 -7.71 -32.26 1.05
CA LEU A 38 -6.96 -31.54 0.03
C LEU A 38 -5.63 -31.00 0.53
N ARG A 39 -5.15 -31.46 1.69
CA ARG A 39 -3.92 -30.97 2.33
C ARG A 39 -2.67 -31.19 1.49
N PHE A 40 -2.69 -32.18 0.61
CA PHE A 40 -1.60 -32.43 -0.35
C PHE A 40 -1.36 -31.27 -1.33
N LEU A 41 -2.33 -30.36 -1.50
CA LEU A 41 -2.22 -29.14 -2.34
C LEU A 41 -1.52 -27.97 -1.64
N GLU A 42 -1.31 -28.04 -0.32
CA GLU A 42 -0.83 -26.91 0.48
C GLU A 42 0.50 -26.34 -0.02
N SER A 43 1.46 -27.23 -0.35
CA SER A 43 2.78 -26.80 -0.82
C SER A 43 2.72 -26.01 -2.13
N GLN A 44 1.91 -26.47 -3.08
CA GLN A 44 1.75 -25.82 -4.39
C GLN A 44 1.00 -24.48 -4.28
N VAL A 45 -0.06 -24.44 -3.46
CA VAL A 45 -0.79 -23.22 -3.17
C VAL A 45 0.12 -22.18 -2.52
N ARG A 46 0.93 -22.60 -1.56
CA ARG A 46 1.92 -21.75 -0.87
C ARG A 46 2.98 -21.20 -1.83
N GLU A 47 3.52 -22.04 -2.69
CA GLU A 47 4.51 -21.66 -3.70
C GLU A 47 3.93 -20.61 -4.66
N ARG A 48 2.73 -20.86 -5.19
CA ARG A 48 2.06 -19.93 -6.11
C ARG A 48 1.74 -18.58 -5.49
N LEU A 49 1.36 -18.56 -4.19
CA LEU A 49 1.15 -17.33 -3.45
C LEU A 49 2.46 -16.56 -3.22
N ASN A 50 3.56 -17.25 -2.87
CA ASN A 50 4.87 -16.65 -2.69
C ASN A 50 5.43 -16.02 -3.98
N GLU A 51 5.17 -16.63 -5.14
CA GLU A 51 5.54 -16.07 -6.44
C GLU A 51 4.75 -14.80 -6.78
N SER A 52 3.48 -14.77 -6.40
CA SER A 52 2.55 -13.71 -6.82
C SER A 52 2.49 -12.52 -5.85
N LEU A 53 2.90 -12.72 -4.58
CA LEU A 53 2.73 -11.74 -3.50
C LEU A 53 4.05 -11.51 -2.77
N GLN A 54 4.37 -10.23 -2.47
CA GLN A 54 5.65 -9.85 -1.85
C GLN A 54 5.51 -9.54 -0.35
N ARG A 55 4.33 -9.07 0.10
CA ARG A 55 4.06 -8.68 1.49
C ARG A 55 2.57 -8.70 1.79
N GLY A 56 2.23 -8.60 3.07
CA GLY A 56 0.86 -8.63 3.57
C GLY A 56 0.56 -9.89 4.37
N LYS A 57 -0.38 -9.81 5.29
CA LYS A 57 -0.94 -11.00 5.92
C LYS A 57 -2.09 -11.50 5.06
N ILE A 58 -1.87 -12.63 4.41
CA ILE A 58 -2.81 -13.25 3.48
C ILE A 58 -3.49 -14.43 4.17
N GLU A 59 -4.79 -14.39 4.21
CA GLU A 59 -5.62 -15.52 4.63
C GLU A 59 -6.25 -16.14 3.38
N LEU A 60 -5.93 -17.40 3.11
CA LEU A 60 -6.56 -18.21 2.08
C LEU A 60 -7.49 -19.23 2.74
N ARG A 61 -8.73 -19.25 2.32
CA ARG A 61 -9.69 -20.28 2.67
C ARG A 61 -10.09 -21.07 1.44
N LEU A 62 -9.81 -22.36 1.46
CA LEU A 62 -10.23 -23.31 0.44
C LEU A 62 -11.43 -24.09 0.98
N SER A 63 -12.49 -24.15 0.21
CA SER A 63 -13.65 -25.01 0.44
C SER A 63 -13.96 -25.81 -0.81
N PHE A 64 -14.49 -27.01 -0.65
CA PHE A 64 -14.80 -27.88 -1.78
C PHE A 64 -16.12 -28.63 -1.55
N GLN A 65 -16.77 -28.98 -2.65
CA GLN A 65 -17.98 -29.79 -2.68
C GLN A 65 -17.77 -30.94 -3.64
N LYS A 66 -17.90 -32.18 -3.14
CA LYS A 66 -17.81 -33.40 -3.96
C LYS A 66 -19.10 -33.64 -4.73
N ASN A 67 -18.99 -34.09 -5.97
CA ASN A 67 -20.12 -34.55 -6.73
C ASN A 67 -20.49 -35.99 -6.28
N LEU A 68 -21.59 -36.11 -5.52
CA LEU A 68 -22.03 -37.38 -4.95
C LEU A 68 -22.51 -38.42 -5.98
N LEU A 69 -22.70 -38.00 -7.23
CA LEU A 69 -23.20 -38.92 -8.29
C LEU A 69 -22.16 -39.89 -8.81
N ILE A 70 -20.87 -39.68 -8.52
CA ILE A 70 -19.75 -40.47 -9.08
C ILE A 70 -19.28 -41.62 -8.15
N GLN A 71 -19.84 -41.76 -6.96
CA GLN A 71 -19.46 -42.82 -6.04
C GLN A 71 -20.17 -44.17 -6.34
N LYS A 72 -19.93 -44.77 -7.50
CA LYS A 72 -20.22 -46.18 -7.67
C LYS A 72 -18.93 -46.99 -7.74
N SER A 73 -18.56 -47.55 -6.58
CA SER A 73 -17.50 -48.54 -6.44
C SER A 73 -17.86 -49.85 -7.15
N ARG A 74 -17.81 -49.85 -8.49
CA ARG A 74 -17.81 -51.06 -9.28
C ARG A 74 -16.49 -51.20 -9.99
N LEU A 75 -16.01 -52.45 -10.13
CA LEU A 75 -14.84 -52.72 -10.98
C LEU A 75 -15.15 -52.22 -12.38
N ASP A 76 -14.30 -51.36 -12.91
CA ASP A 76 -14.44 -50.81 -14.24
C ASP A 76 -14.02 -51.86 -15.28
N PRO A 77 -14.85 -52.22 -16.27
CA PRO A 77 -14.49 -53.14 -17.34
C PRO A 77 -13.22 -52.72 -18.08
N ALA A 78 -13.01 -51.41 -18.34
CA ALA A 78 -11.81 -50.91 -19.00
C ALA A 78 -10.54 -51.12 -18.19
N TYR A 79 -10.63 -50.96 -16.87
CA TYR A 79 -9.53 -51.27 -15.96
C TYR A 79 -9.19 -52.77 -15.98
N LEU A 80 -10.20 -53.66 -16.00
CA LEU A 80 -9.98 -55.09 -16.02
C LEU A 80 -9.38 -55.54 -17.37
N GLU A 81 -9.76 -54.95 -18.51
CA GLU A 81 -9.16 -55.23 -19.82
C GLU A 81 -7.69 -54.85 -19.88
N LYS A 82 -7.33 -53.65 -19.35
CA LYS A 82 -5.94 -53.19 -19.25
C LYS A 82 -5.13 -54.16 -18.41
N LEU A 83 -5.62 -54.51 -17.24
CA LEU A 83 -4.93 -55.44 -16.32
C LEU A 83 -4.78 -56.85 -16.87
N ALA A 84 -5.79 -57.36 -17.61
CA ALA A 84 -5.72 -58.64 -18.27
C ALA A 84 -4.62 -58.68 -19.32
N ALA A 85 -4.46 -57.59 -20.11
CA ALA A 85 -3.39 -57.45 -21.08
C ALA A 85 -2.00 -57.43 -20.41
N GLU A 86 -1.86 -56.68 -19.33
CA GLU A 86 -0.60 -56.63 -18.52
C GLU A 86 -0.26 -58.00 -17.91
N LEU A 87 -1.26 -58.69 -17.38
CA LEU A 87 -1.09 -60.04 -16.85
C LEU A 87 -0.67 -61.05 -17.91
N ALA A 88 -1.27 -60.96 -19.12
CA ALA A 88 -0.91 -61.81 -20.27
C ALA A 88 0.56 -61.55 -20.67
N LEU A 89 0.96 -60.28 -20.73
CA LEU A 89 2.35 -59.88 -21.01
C LEU A 89 3.30 -60.39 -19.93
N ALA A 90 2.97 -60.21 -18.66
CA ALA A 90 3.79 -60.71 -17.56
C ALA A 90 3.99 -62.24 -17.60
N ARG A 91 2.93 -63.01 -17.94
CA ARG A 91 2.99 -64.46 -18.07
C ARG A 91 3.82 -64.94 -19.28
N SER A 92 3.96 -64.10 -20.32
CA SER A 92 4.85 -64.44 -21.44
C SER A 92 6.34 -64.45 -21.03
N PHE A 93 6.72 -63.72 -20.01
CA PHE A 93 8.09 -63.70 -19.47
C PHE A 93 8.25 -64.58 -18.21
N ILE A 94 7.22 -64.65 -17.38
CA ILE A 94 7.15 -65.39 -16.14
C ILE A 94 5.89 -66.24 -16.11
N PRO A 95 5.94 -67.47 -16.64
CA PRO A 95 4.75 -68.33 -16.86
C PRO A 95 3.93 -68.61 -15.60
N ASP A 96 4.56 -68.67 -14.44
CA ASP A 96 3.93 -69.02 -13.17
C ASP A 96 3.33 -67.79 -12.41
N THR A 97 3.16 -66.66 -13.10
CA THR A 97 2.55 -65.46 -12.48
C THR A 97 1.09 -65.78 -12.09
N PRO A 98 0.73 -65.73 -10.79
CA PRO A 98 -0.61 -66.05 -10.31
C PRO A 98 -1.64 -65.02 -10.78
N ALA A 99 -2.91 -65.42 -10.84
CA ALA A 99 -4.01 -64.48 -11.06
C ALA A 99 -4.23 -63.63 -9.76
N PRO A 100 -4.40 -62.32 -9.89
CA PRO A 100 -4.68 -61.46 -8.73
C PRO A 100 -6.02 -61.80 -8.13
N LYS A 101 -6.12 -61.62 -6.78
CA LYS A 101 -7.36 -61.83 -6.06
C LYS A 101 -8.29 -60.64 -6.26
N LEU A 102 -9.60 -60.85 -6.15
CA LEU A 102 -10.59 -59.79 -6.28
C LEU A 102 -10.33 -58.57 -5.38
N GLN A 103 -9.87 -58.85 -4.13
CA GLN A 103 -9.54 -57.78 -3.18
C GLN A 103 -8.33 -56.95 -3.64
N GLU A 104 -7.32 -57.58 -4.22
CA GLU A 104 -6.13 -56.90 -4.77
C GLU A 104 -6.51 -56.02 -5.97
N LEU A 105 -7.40 -56.51 -6.87
CA LEU A 105 -7.94 -55.74 -7.95
C LEU A 105 -8.70 -54.50 -7.50
N MET A 106 -9.56 -54.67 -6.50
CA MET A 106 -10.32 -53.53 -5.94
C MET A 106 -9.40 -52.49 -5.25
N GLN A 107 -8.37 -52.93 -4.52
CA GLN A 107 -7.42 -52.01 -3.90
C GLN A 107 -6.57 -51.26 -4.95
N SER A 108 -6.07 -51.95 -5.97
CA SER A 108 -5.27 -51.38 -7.03
C SER A 108 -6.08 -50.35 -7.83
N GLN A 109 -7.32 -50.66 -8.21
CA GLN A 109 -8.21 -49.71 -8.87
C GLN A 109 -8.51 -48.47 -7.98
N GLN A 110 -8.71 -48.66 -6.67
CA GLN A 110 -8.93 -47.54 -5.77
C GLN A 110 -7.70 -46.64 -5.67
N GLN A 111 -6.47 -47.22 -5.68
CA GLN A 111 -5.24 -46.43 -5.69
C GLN A 111 -5.07 -45.62 -6.97
N GLU A 112 -5.27 -46.23 -8.17
CA GLU A 112 -5.20 -45.54 -9.46
C GLU A 112 -6.24 -44.41 -9.55
N GLN A 113 -7.50 -44.69 -9.19
CA GLN A 113 -8.54 -43.67 -9.11
C GLN A 113 -8.25 -42.55 -8.10
N THR A 114 -7.55 -42.84 -7.00
CA THR A 114 -7.19 -41.82 -6.02
C THR A 114 -6.14 -40.88 -6.58
N GLN A 115 -5.18 -41.39 -7.34
CA GLN A 115 -4.15 -40.59 -7.98
C GLN A 115 -4.72 -39.71 -9.09
N GLU A 116 -5.54 -40.25 -9.99
CA GLU A 116 -6.22 -39.48 -11.04
C GLU A 116 -7.13 -38.38 -10.45
N LYS A 117 -7.87 -38.71 -9.38
CA LYS A 117 -8.69 -37.74 -8.67
C LYS A 117 -7.83 -36.64 -7.99
N ALA A 118 -6.65 -37.00 -7.45
CA ALA A 118 -5.74 -36.02 -6.89
C ALA A 118 -5.23 -35.04 -7.93
N GLU A 119 -4.86 -35.51 -9.11
CA GLU A 119 -4.41 -34.66 -10.25
C GLU A 119 -5.54 -33.73 -10.73
N GLN A 120 -6.78 -34.25 -10.85
CA GLN A 120 -7.93 -33.44 -11.23
C GLN A 120 -8.24 -32.37 -10.16
N TRP A 121 -8.22 -32.72 -8.87
CA TRP A 121 -8.38 -31.75 -7.79
C TRP A 121 -7.28 -30.69 -7.80
N GLN A 122 -6.04 -31.08 -8.12
CA GLN A 122 -4.92 -30.18 -8.27
C GLN A 122 -5.14 -29.16 -9.39
N ALA A 123 -5.52 -29.65 -10.58
CA ALA A 123 -5.80 -28.78 -11.72
C ALA A 123 -6.92 -27.77 -11.41
N THR A 124 -8.04 -28.25 -10.84
CA THR A 124 -9.18 -27.41 -10.45
C THR A 124 -8.80 -26.37 -9.38
N CYS A 125 -7.97 -26.79 -8.41
CA CYS A 125 -7.48 -25.88 -7.38
C CYS A 125 -6.58 -24.77 -7.95
N LEU A 126 -5.65 -25.12 -8.83
CA LEU A 126 -4.75 -24.15 -9.46
C LEU A 126 -5.50 -23.18 -10.38
N GLU A 127 -6.53 -23.64 -11.07
CA GLU A 127 -7.41 -22.78 -11.85
C GLU A 127 -8.16 -21.78 -10.96
N ALA A 128 -8.85 -22.26 -9.92
CA ALA A 128 -9.54 -21.40 -8.95
C ALA A 128 -8.58 -20.41 -8.29
N LEU A 129 -7.37 -20.85 -7.92
CA LEU A 129 -6.34 -19.99 -7.33
C LEU A 129 -5.89 -18.90 -8.29
N GLY A 130 -5.68 -19.24 -9.59
CA GLY A 130 -5.32 -18.29 -10.61
C GLY A 130 -6.36 -17.19 -10.79
N GLN A 131 -7.64 -17.56 -10.86
CA GLN A 131 -8.76 -16.62 -10.97
C GLN A 131 -8.90 -15.76 -9.70
N ALA A 132 -8.83 -16.37 -8.51
CA ALA A 132 -8.89 -15.64 -7.23
C ALA A 132 -7.73 -14.64 -7.08
N LEU A 133 -6.52 -14.98 -7.54
CA LEU A 133 -5.37 -14.07 -7.57
C LEU A 133 -5.58 -12.90 -8.53
N GLN A 134 -6.16 -13.12 -9.71
CA GLN A 134 -6.48 -12.05 -10.65
C GLN A 134 -7.49 -11.07 -10.05
N ASP A 135 -8.58 -11.55 -9.46
CA ASP A 135 -9.57 -10.73 -8.79
C ASP A 135 -8.96 -9.95 -7.61
N PHE A 136 -8.11 -10.61 -6.84
CA PHE A 136 -7.40 -10.02 -5.72
C PHE A 136 -6.46 -8.88 -6.18
N GLN A 137 -5.69 -9.08 -7.24
CA GLN A 137 -4.81 -8.07 -7.82
C GLN A 137 -5.61 -6.90 -8.39
N ALA A 138 -6.71 -7.18 -9.10
CA ALA A 138 -7.59 -6.14 -9.61
C ALA A 138 -8.23 -5.30 -8.47
N ALA A 139 -8.61 -5.92 -7.35
CA ALA A 139 -9.10 -5.23 -6.18
C ALA A 139 -8.02 -4.33 -5.55
N ARG A 140 -6.77 -4.79 -5.49
CA ARG A 140 -5.62 -3.99 -5.01
C ARG A 140 -5.36 -2.77 -5.89
N LEU A 141 -5.40 -2.93 -7.20
CA LEU A 141 -5.21 -1.84 -8.15
C LEU A 141 -6.29 -0.77 -7.97
N ARG A 142 -7.57 -1.16 -7.95
CA ARG A 142 -8.69 -0.23 -7.74
C ARG A 142 -8.57 0.55 -6.42
N GLU A 143 -8.22 -0.14 -5.34
CA GLU A 143 -8.03 0.52 -4.03
C GLU A 143 -6.82 1.46 -4.06
N GLY A 144 -5.71 1.07 -4.71
CA GLY A 144 -4.54 1.92 -4.89
C GLY A 144 -4.83 3.19 -5.68
N GLU A 145 -5.58 3.08 -6.78
CA GLU A 145 -6.02 4.22 -7.60
C GLU A 145 -6.93 5.18 -6.81
N ARG A 146 -7.85 4.63 -6.00
CA ARG A 146 -8.72 5.43 -5.14
C ARG A 146 -7.89 6.22 -4.11
N LEU A 147 -6.99 5.56 -3.39
CA LEU A 147 -6.12 6.20 -2.40
C LEU A 147 -5.21 7.25 -3.04
N ALA A 148 -4.66 6.98 -4.22
CA ALA A 148 -3.85 7.96 -4.95
C ALA A 148 -4.66 9.20 -5.34
N LYS A 149 -5.91 9.03 -5.78
CA LYS A 149 -6.82 10.14 -6.10
C LYS A 149 -7.14 10.97 -4.87
N ASP A 150 -7.46 10.33 -3.74
CA ASP A 150 -7.74 11.01 -2.48
C ASP A 150 -6.52 11.83 -2.01
N MET A 151 -5.30 11.27 -2.10
CA MET A 151 -4.07 11.98 -1.77
C MET A 151 -3.78 13.16 -2.70
N LEU A 152 -4.06 13.02 -3.99
CA LEU A 152 -3.91 14.13 -4.94
C LEU A 152 -4.87 15.28 -4.60
N SER A 153 -6.11 14.99 -4.23
CA SER A 153 -7.07 16.02 -3.77
C SER A 153 -6.57 16.75 -2.51
N ILE A 154 -6.04 16.01 -1.52
CA ILE A 154 -5.46 16.62 -0.32
C ILE A 154 -4.22 17.46 -0.69
N SER A 155 -3.42 17.03 -1.67
CA SER A 155 -2.26 17.80 -2.12
C SER A 155 -2.65 19.14 -2.77
N GLU A 156 -3.80 19.21 -3.45
CA GLU A 156 -4.37 20.45 -3.99
C GLU A 156 -4.81 21.40 -2.85
N ASP A 157 -5.40 20.88 -1.77
CA ASP A 157 -5.75 21.67 -0.60
C ASP A 157 -4.51 22.24 0.08
N ILE A 158 -3.46 21.44 0.26
CA ILE A 158 -2.17 21.90 0.78
C ILE A 158 -1.57 22.99 -0.12
N GLN A 159 -1.60 22.78 -1.42
CA GLN A 159 -1.11 23.78 -2.37
C GLN A 159 -1.84 25.11 -2.23
N ARG A 160 -3.17 25.09 -2.07
CA ARG A 160 -3.99 26.29 -1.88
C ARG A 160 -3.59 27.04 -0.61
N ILE A 161 -3.40 26.34 0.51
CA ILE A 161 -2.94 26.95 1.77
C ILE A 161 -1.56 27.59 1.58
N VAL A 162 -0.64 26.91 0.91
CA VAL A 162 0.70 27.44 0.61
C VAL A 162 0.62 28.73 -0.22
N GLU A 163 -0.26 28.78 -1.22
CA GLU A 163 -0.48 29.96 -2.08
C GLU A 163 -1.12 31.11 -1.29
N GLU A 164 -2.10 30.83 -0.43
CA GLU A 164 -2.73 31.82 0.44
C GLU A 164 -1.73 32.45 1.41
N VAL A 165 -0.90 31.63 2.07
CA VAL A 165 0.15 32.14 2.96
C VAL A 165 1.12 33.03 2.19
N GLU A 166 1.55 32.63 1.01
CA GLU A 166 2.47 33.42 0.19
C GLU A 166 1.92 34.80 -0.18
N GLN A 167 0.63 34.86 -0.53
CA GLN A 167 -0.05 36.12 -0.84
C GLN A 167 -0.14 37.06 0.38
N HIS A 168 -0.22 36.51 1.58
CA HIS A 168 -0.33 37.31 2.81
C HIS A 168 1.04 37.76 3.37
N ILE A 169 2.17 37.20 2.91
CA ILE A 169 3.50 37.58 3.39
C ILE A 169 3.78 39.09 3.32
N PRO A 170 3.49 39.80 2.20
CA PRO A 170 3.76 41.25 2.10
C PRO A 170 3.02 42.06 3.16
N GLN A 171 1.75 41.77 3.40
CA GLN A 171 0.92 42.42 4.39
C GLN A 171 1.43 42.15 5.82
N MET A 172 1.78 40.94 6.11
CA MET A 172 2.35 40.54 7.42
C MET A 172 3.63 41.29 7.73
N LEU A 173 4.51 41.46 6.76
CA LEU A 173 5.75 42.23 6.92
C LEU A 173 5.46 43.69 7.22
N GLN A 174 4.50 44.26 6.53
CA GLN A 174 4.07 45.65 6.77
C GLN A 174 3.53 45.82 8.19
N ASP A 175 2.65 44.90 8.62
CA ASP A 175 2.05 44.92 9.95
C ASP A 175 3.12 44.74 11.04
N GLN A 176 4.10 43.87 10.80
CA GLN A 176 5.23 43.68 11.72
C GLN A 176 6.12 44.93 11.84
N GLN A 177 6.42 45.56 10.69
CA GLN A 177 7.17 46.84 10.68
C GLN A 177 6.43 47.92 11.45
N ASN A 178 5.13 48.03 11.26
CA ASN A 178 4.28 49.01 11.98
C ASN A 178 4.32 48.75 13.49
N LYS A 179 4.16 47.49 13.93
CA LYS A 179 4.22 47.11 15.35
C LYS A 179 5.60 47.41 15.98
N ILE A 180 6.68 47.11 15.27
CA ILE A 180 8.04 47.42 15.74
C ILE A 180 8.21 48.96 15.87
N SER A 181 7.74 49.68 14.87
CA SER A 181 7.80 51.16 14.84
C SER A 181 7.03 51.78 16.01
N GLU A 182 5.81 51.31 16.29
CA GLU A 182 4.99 51.77 17.42
C GLU A 182 5.68 51.47 18.75
N ARG A 183 6.10 50.23 19.02
CA ARG A 183 6.81 49.85 20.24
C ARG A 183 8.08 50.66 20.47
N LEU A 184 8.83 50.92 19.39
CA LEU A 184 10.04 51.73 19.47
C LEU A 184 9.72 53.15 19.84
N ARG A 185 8.67 53.77 19.22
CA ARG A 185 8.19 55.10 19.57
C ARG A 185 7.72 55.21 21.02
N GLU A 186 6.92 54.24 21.49
CA GLU A 186 6.44 54.19 22.86
C GLU A 186 7.61 54.06 23.87
N SER A 187 8.58 53.19 23.59
CA SER A 187 9.75 53.00 24.41
C SER A 187 10.62 54.26 24.50
N ILE A 188 10.78 54.97 23.38
CA ILE A 188 11.49 56.22 23.28
C ILE A 188 10.75 57.34 24.03
N SER A 189 9.42 57.45 23.88
CA SER A 189 8.61 58.43 24.59
C SER A 189 8.61 58.21 26.12
N ALA A 190 8.60 56.94 26.53
CA ALA A 190 8.67 56.58 27.94
C ALA A 190 10.06 56.89 28.59
N ALA A 191 11.15 56.76 27.83
CA ALA A 191 12.50 57.03 28.28
C ALA A 191 12.84 58.52 28.35
N HIS A 192 12.21 59.40 27.52
CA HIS A 192 12.45 60.85 27.47
C HIS A 192 11.15 61.60 27.27
N PRO A 193 10.40 61.90 28.33
CA PRO A 193 9.16 62.66 28.31
C PRO A 193 9.27 64.10 27.76
N GLU A 194 10.44 64.70 27.79
CA GLU A 194 10.72 66.07 27.36
C GLU A 194 11.05 66.21 25.86
N GLY A 195 11.01 65.10 25.10
CA GLY A 195 11.22 65.09 23.65
C GLY A 195 12.71 64.99 23.25
N PHE A 196 12.95 64.44 22.06
CA PHE A 196 14.30 64.26 21.43
C PHE A 196 14.63 65.50 20.58
N SER A 197 15.37 66.44 21.09
CA SER A 197 15.95 67.52 20.30
C SER A 197 17.17 67.10 19.44
N HIS A 198 17.69 65.85 19.64
CA HIS A 198 18.93 65.41 19.02
C HIS A 198 18.87 64.15 18.15
N ILE A 199 17.71 63.47 18.01
CA ILE A 199 17.55 62.32 17.08
C ILE A 199 16.68 62.80 15.91
N SER A 200 17.23 62.82 14.71
CA SER A 200 16.46 63.18 13.52
C SER A 200 15.48 62.05 13.20
N GLY A 201 14.33 62.41 12.59
CA GLY A 201 13.34 61.43 12.11
C GLY A 201 13.94 60.42 11.11
N GLU A 202 14.99 60.82 10.38
CA GLU A 202 15.76 59.95 9.48
C GLU A 202 16.58 58.89 10.22
N GLU A 203 17.22 59.27 11.33
CA GLU A 203 18.02 58.32 12.16
C GLU A 203 17.12 57.29 12.85
N LEU A 204 15.94 57.73 13.31
CA LEU A 204 14.91 56.83 13.82
C LEU A 204 14.40 55.85 12.76
N SER A 205 14.13 56.36 11.57
CA SER A 205 13.71 55.55 10.42
C SER A 205 14.75 54.57 9.96
N ALA A 206 16.04 54.98 9.94
CA ALA A 206 17.17 54.10 9.65
C ALA A 206 17.32 52.96 10.66
N ARG A 207 17.13 53.25 11.96
CA ARG A 207 17.19 52.25 13.02
C ARG A 207 16.03 51.28 12.98
N ILE A 208 14.81 51.77 12.70
CA ILE A 208 13.63 50.93 12.48
C ILE A 208 13.85 49.99 11.26
N ALA A 209 14.42 50.54 10.17
CA ALA A 209 14.73 49.76 9.00
C ALA A 209 15.83 48.71 9.24
N GLN A 210 16.82 49.05 10.09
CA GLN A 210 17.88 48.13 10.49
C GLN A 210 17.35 47.01 11.40
N GLU A 211 16.51 47.35 12.40
CA GLU A 211 15.85 46.35 13.26
C GLU A 211 14.88 45.47 12.48
N ALA A 212 14.12 46.05 11.53
CA ALA A 212 13.25 45.30 10.64
C ALA A 212 14.03 44.43 9.62
N SER A 213 15.24 44.81 9.22
CA SER A 213 16.09 43.99 8.33
C SER A 213 16.77 42.82 9.07
N LEU A 214 16.94 42.93 10.38
CA LEU A 214 17.38 41.82 11.22
C LEU A 214 16.32 40.70 11.32
N PHE A 215 15.06 41.03 11.08
CA PHE A 215 14.01 40.03 10.93
C PHE A 215 14.01 39.45 9.51
N SER A 216 14.90 38.48 9.28
CA SER A 216 14.99 37.65 8.07
C SER A 216 13.75 36.76 7.81
N LEU A 217 12.63 37.06 8.47
CA LEU A 217 11.36 36.31 8.38
C LEU A 217 10.90 36.03 6.94
N ARG A 218 11.17 36.97 6.02
CA ARG A 218 10.74 36.84 4.63
C ARG A 218 11.47 35.74 3.88
N ALA A 219 12.78 35.64 4.07
CA ALA A 219 13.60 34.65 3.39
C ALA A 219 13.32 33.24 3.97
N ASP A 220 13.16 33.15 5.28
CA ASP A 220 12.94 31.89 5.98
C ASP A 220 11.56 31.28 5.66
N VAL A 221 10.48 32.07 5.72
CA VAL A 221 9.12 31.59 5.40
C VAL A 221 9.02 31.21 3.91
N ALA A 222 9.60 32.00 3.00
CA ALA A 222 9.60 31.72 1.57
C ALA A 222 10.39 30.43 1.24
N GLU A 223 11.43 30.10 2.00
CA GLU A 223 12.19 28.87 1.85
C GLU A 223 11.34 27.65 2.19
N GLU A 224 10.64 27.62 3.34
CA GLU A 224 9.77 26.52 3.74
C GLU A 224 8.61 26.32 2.76
N LEU A 225 7.99 27.41 2.26
CA LEU A 225 6.94 27.30 1.25
C LEU A 225 7.47 26.74 -0.08
N THR A 226 8.68 27.12 -0.49
CA THR A 226 9.34 26.57 -1.69
C THR A 226 9.66 25.08 -1.52
N ARG A 227 10.10 24.66 -0.34
CA ARG A 227 10.36 23.25 -0.02
C ARG A 227 9.07 22.45 -0.02
N LEU A 228 8.00 22.94 0.60
CA LEU A 228 6.67 22.30 0.55
C LEU A 228 6.18 22.09 -0.87
N ARG A 229 6.32 23.10 -1.75
CA ARG A 229 5.99 22.96 -3.18
C ARG A 229 6.82 21.89 -3.89
N SER A 230 8.09 21.80 -3.55
CA SER A 230 8.97 20.78 -4.11
C SER A 230 8.55 19.38 -3.69
N HIS A 231 8.16 19.24 -2.42
CA HIS A 231 7.63 17.98 -1.89
C HIS A 231 6.28 17.60 -2.51
N LEU A 232 5.38 18.57 -2.75
CA LEU A 232 4.12 18.32 -3.46
C LEU A 232 4.33 17.82 -4.89
N LYS A 233 5.30 18.38 -5.61
CA LYS A 233 5.67 17.90 -6.96
C LYS A 233 6.22 16.47 -6.91
N GLU A 234 7.07 16.16 -5.94
CA GLU A 234 7.60 14.80 -5.74
C GLU A 234 6.47 13.82 -5.41
N LEU A 235 5.51 14.21 -4.56
CA LEU A 235 4.32 13.43 -4.24
C LEU A 235 3.54 13.08 -5.52
N GLN A 236 3.26 14.08 -6.36
CA GLN A 236 2.54 13.87 -7.62
C GLN A 236 3.28 12.90 -8.55
N HIS A 237 4.62 13.01 -8.64
CA HIS A 237 5.44 12.09 -9.44
C HIS A 237 5.37 10.65 -8.93
N ILE A 238 5.42 10.44 -7.61
CA ILE A 238 5.31 9.12 -7.01
C ILE A 238 3.93 8.50 -7.28
N LEU A 239 2.86 9.27 -7.06
CA LEU A 239 1.48 8.78 -7.21
C LEU A 239 1.09 8.52 -8.68
N GLN A 240 1.66 9.28 -9.63
CA GLN A 240 1.41 9.08 -11.07
C GLN A 240 2.28 7.98 -11.69
N GLY A 241 3.15 7.34 -10.93
CA GLY A 241 4.07 6.32 -11.45
C GLY A 241 5.09 6.85 -12.47
N LYS A 242 5.23 8.17 -12.61
CA LYS A 242 6.17 8.85 -13.51
C LYS A 242 7.59 8.92 -12.95
N ASP A 243 7.93 7.95 -12.12
CA ASP A 243 9.20 7.91 -11.43
C ASP A 243 10.34 7.61 -12.41
N THR A 244 10.99 8.65 -12.91
CA THR A 244 12.18 8.59 -13.80
C THR A 244 13.47 8.30 -13.03
N GLY A 245 13.39 8.05 -11.74
CA GLY A 245 14.54 7.77 -10.87
C GLY A 245 15.26 6.47 -11.24
N ASN A 246 16.58 6.51 -11.11
CA ASN A 246 17.56 5.44 -11.39
C ASN A 246 17.01 4.06 -10.92
N LYS A 247 17.16 3.03 -11.75
CA LYS A 247 16.76 1.61 -11.47
C LYS A 247 17.23 1.08 -10.10
N ARG A 248 18.24 1.70 -9.47
CA ARG A 248 18.73 1.36 -8.12
C ARG A 248 17.83 1.85 -6.99
N GLN A 249 17.01 2.89 -7.19
CA GLN A 249 16.05 3.42 -6.19
C GLN A 249 14.70 2.69 -6.21
N ARG A 250 14.39 1.90 -7.24
CA ARG A 250 13.16 1.09 -7.34
C ARG A 250 13.03 -0.04 -6.30
N LYS A 251 14.07 -0.32 -5.49
CA LYS A 251 14.03 -1.37 -4.43
C LYS A 251 13.29 -0.97 -3.15
N GLY A 252 12.77 0.26 -3.02
CA GLY A 252 11.95 0.68 -1.89
C GLY A 252 10.47 0.66 -2.24
N SER A 253 9.62 0.12 -1.36
CA SER A 253 8.16 0.21 -1.50
C SER A 253 7.73 1.69 -1.57
N SER A 254 6.81 2.03 -2.49
CA SER A 254 6.25 3.38 -2.66
C SER A 254 5.77 3.97 -1.34
N GLY A 255 5.17 3.14 -0.46
CA GLY A 255 4.74 3.55 0.87
C GLY A 255 5.86 4.06 1.78
N LYS A 256 7.08 3.49 1.71
CA LYS A 256 8.22 4.01 2.51
C LYS A 256 8.71 5.35 2.00
N ARG A 257 8.71 5.55 0.67
CA ARG A 257 9.09 6.84 0.08
C ARG A 257 8.09 7.92 0.45
N LEU A 258 6.80 7.60 0.40
CA LEU A 258 5.73 8.49 0.82
C LEU A 258 5.83 8.84 2.31
N ASP A 259 6.06 7.86 3.18
CA ASP A 259 6.22 8.11 4.63
C ASP A 259 7.39 9.06 4.91
N PHE A 260 8.53 8.88 4.24
CA PHE A 260 9.67 9.79 4.35
C PHE A 260 9.32 11.21 3.84
N LEU A 261 8.65 11.30 2.69
CA LEU A 261 8.24 12.57 2.12
C LEU A 261 7.30 13.34 3.06
N PHE A 262 6.33 12.65 3.67
CA PHE A 262 5.42 13.28 4.63
C PHE A 262 6.10 13.70 5.94
N GLN A 263 7.16 13.00 6.36
CA GLN A 263 7.98 13.45 7.49
C GLN A 263 8.68 14.76 7.18
N GLU A 264 9.27 14.91 5.98
CA GLU A 264 9.90 16.17 5.57
C GLU A 264 8.85 17.29 5.43
N MET A 265 7.71 17.03 4.80
CA MET A 265 6.62 18.03 4.71
C MET A 265 6.14 18.49 6.10
N ASN A 266 6.01 17.59 7.05
CA ASN A 266 5.64 17.90 8.41
C ASN A 266 6.71 18.74 9.12
N ARG A 267 7.98 18.50 8.85
CA ARG A 267 9.10 19.31 9.33
C ARG A 267 9.02 20.74 8.80
N GLU A 268 8.79 20.91 7.49
CA GLU A 268 8.64 22.26 6.89
C GLU A 268 7.42 22.99 7.46
N ALA A 269 6.27 22.31 7.64
CA ALA A 269 5.11 22.90 8.28
C ALA A 269 5.34 23.31 9.74
N ASN A 270 6.09 22.52 10.52
CA ASN A 270 6.50 22.89 11.88
C ASN A 270 7.40 24.11 11.90
N THR A 271 8.39 24.17 11.00
CA THR A 271 9.31 25.30 10.89
C THR A 271 8.57 26.57 10.49
N LEU A 272 7.62 26.45 9.52
CA LEU A 272 6.73 27.55 9.13
C LEU A 272 5.95 28.09 10.32
N GLY A 273 5.32 27.22 11.12
CA GLY A 273 4.56 27.62 12.31
C GLY A 273 5.42 28.26 13.41
N SER A 274 6.66 27.79 13.62
CA SER A 274 7.57 28.34 14.62
C SER A 274 8.15 29.70 14.23
N LYS A 275 8.33 29.96 12.94
CA LYS A 275 8.82 31.22 12.37
C LYS A 275 7.69 32.23 12.10
N ALA A 276 6.44 31.79 12.21
CA ALA A 276 5.27 32.63 11.96
C ALA A 276 5.12 33.71 13.05
N GLY A 277 5.33 34.96 12.71
CA GLY A 277 5.02 36.11 13.58
C GLY A 277 3.53 36.51 13.59
N ALA A 278 2.67 35.87 12.77
CA ALA A 278 1.26 36.16 12.60
C ALA A 278 0.39 34.93 12.89
N LEU A 279 -0.77 35.15 13.49
CA LEU A 279 -1.73 34.12 13.85
C LEU A 279 -2.19 33.32 12.62
N SER A 280 -2.44 34.02 11.51
CA SER A 280 -2.89 33.38 10.25
C SER A 280 -1.93 32.34 9.70
N VAL A 281 -0.61 32.55 9.83
CA VAL A 281 0.39 31.56 9.39
C VAL A 281 0.48 30.39 10.39
N THR A 282 0.26 30.66 11.68
CA THR A 282 0.18 29.60 12.67
C THR A 282 -1.01 28.68 12.43
N GLU A 283 -2.18 29.26 12.11
CA GLU A 283 -3.39 28.51 11.73
C GLU A 283 -3.14 27.68 10.46
N ALA A 284 -2.60 28.30 9.42
CA ALA A 284 -2.23 27.62 8.19
C ALA A 284 -1.24 26.45 8.43
N ALA A 285 -0.24 26.63 9.32
CA ALA A 285 0.69 25.57 9.67
C ALA A 285 0.01 24.40 10.38
N ILE A 286 -1.01 24.66 11.21
CA ILE A 286 -1.81 23.62 11.86
C ILE A 286 -2.61 22.84 10.80
N ASP A 287 -3.28 23.54 9.88
CA ASP A 287 -4.07 22.92 8.81
C ASP A 287 -3.19 22.08 7.89
N LEU A 288 -2.02 22.58 7.48
CA LEU A 288 -1.02 21.83 6.74
C LEU A 288 -0.64 20.53 7.44
N LYS A 289 -0.38 20.56 8.74
CA LYS A 289 0.00 19.38 9.53
C LYS A 289 -1.12 18.36 9.59
N LEU A 290 -2.37 18.78 9.73
CA LEU A 290 -3.53 17.89 9.74
C LEU A 290 -3.68 17.18 8.37
N LEU A 291 -3.57 17.91 7.28
CA LEU A 291 -3.66 17.35 5.93
C LEU A 291 -2.49 16.40 5.62
N ILE A 292 -1.27 16.75 6.03
CA ILE A 292 -0.09 15.90 5.86
C ILE A 292 -0.23 14.60 6.66
N GLU A 293 -0.72 14.66 7.91
CA GLU A 293 -0.92 13.45 8.71
C GLU A 293 -2.04 12.58 8.13
N GLN A 294 -3.11 13.18 7.62
CA GLN A 294 -4.16 12.45 6.91
C GLN A 294 -3.61 11.68 5.69
N MET A 295 -2.76 12.30 4.88
CA MET A 295 -2.08 11.63 3.77
C MET A 295 -1.16 10.51 4.25
N ARG A 296 -0.45 10.73 5.35
CA ARG A 296 0.46 9.75 5.94
C ARG A 296 -0.25 8.49 6.40
N GLU A 297 -1.42 8.62 7.04
CA GLU A 297 -2.25 7.48 7.41
C GLU A 297 -2.73 6.69 6.18
N GLN A 298 -3.13 7.38 5.11
CA GLN A 298 -3.52 6.71 3.86
C GLN A 298 -2.35 6.01 3.17
N ALA A 299 -1.15 6.60 3.20
CA ALA A 299 0.06 6.02 2.60
C ALA A 299 0.46 4.68 3.22
N GLN A 300 0.12 4.43 4.49
CA GLN A 300 0.34 3.13 5.12
C GLN A 300 -0.42 2.01 4.41
N ASN A 301 -1.48 2.33 3.69
CA ASN A 301 -2.31 1.39 2.95
C ASN A 301 -1.95 1.30 1.45
N ILE A 302 -1.03 2.13 0.94
CA ILE A 302 -0.56 2.09 -0.46
C ILE A 302 0.59 1.09 -0.61
N GLU A 303 0.58 0.39 -1.74
CA GLU A 303 1.60 -0.61 -2.10
C GLU A 303 2.16 -0.36 -3.51
#